data_f1adfe017fb65eb2495c88073b976a95
#
_entry.id   f1adfe017fb65eb2495c88073b976a95
#
_cell.length_a   1.000
_cell.length_b   1.000
_cell.length_c   1.000
_cell.angle_alpha   90.00
_cell.angle_beta   90.00
_cell.angle_gamma   90.00
#
_symmetry.space_group_name_H-M   'P 1'
#
loop_
_entity.id
_entity.type
_entity.pdbx_description
1 polymer ?
#
loop_
_entity_poly.entity_id
_entity_poly.type
_entity_poly.pdbx_seq_one_letter_code
_entity_poly.pdbx_strand_id
1 'polypeptide(L)'
;MIRKYFRFGVTSGTGLWCALVLLVCSGAAWTTEGKVDLSGFYDSGTLTPVSRPQQFGDKQFMTREEANKVTENMRSLLATSNSKSDPNRSAPKLGGDGNNGLGAGGVGGYNAFWVDPGSDVYEIDGKIRTSIIYDPPNGRQPQMTAKGMGKMARNFASFAYNNDGTASWLSKQGAGPFDGPETLALAERCLLGFSAGPPSLPGLYNNFKRIIQTDDHVMILLEMVHDARIIKLKPDPSETTSPHWLGNSVGHWEGNTLVVETNNFKTSTGLYGGDENLHLTEWFSLLEDGNLLYRFTVDDPTVWTDTWSGEYVWKKSSGKVYEYACHEGNYAMGNILRGARILESEYVGPVAARAEE
;
A
#
# COMPACT_ATOMS: atom_id res chain seq x y z
N MET A 1 -47.73 28.17 73.28
CA MET A 1 -47.47 28.58 74.71
C MET A 1 -46.02 28.99 74.80
N ILE A 2 -45.87 30.29 75.23
CA ILE A 2 -44.76 30.88 76.00
C ILE A 2 -43.37 30.85 75.34
N ARG A 3 -42.98 31.92 74.69
CA ARG A 3 -42.17 33.11 75.09
C ARG A 3 -41.04 32.78 76.08
N LYS A 4 -39.78 33.13 75.74
CA LYS A 4 -38.99 34.13 76.47
C LYS A 4 -37.75 34.59 75.69
N TYR A 5 -37.66 35.89 75.58
CA TYR A 5 -36.51 36.77 75.25
C TYR A 5 -35.41 36.67 76.27
N PHE A 6 -34.14 36.82 75.85
CA PHE A 6 -33.21 37.65 76.61
C PHE A 6 -32.19 38.36 75.70
N ARG A 7 -32.04 39.63 75.91
CA ARG A 7 -31.12 40.57 75.29
C ARG A 7 -29.92 40.79 76.23
N PHE A 8 -28.91 41.46 75.69
CA PHE A 8 -27.69 42.11 76.19
C PHE A 8 -26.42 41.26 75.96
N GLY A 9 -25.28 41.83 75.54
CA GLY A 9 -24.84 43.21 75.42
C GLY A 9 -23.56 43.30 74.62
N VAL A 10 -23.33 44.47 74.08
CA VAL A 10 -22.17 44.89 73.30
C VAL A 10 -20.95 45.07 74.21
N THR A 11 -19.78 44.49 73.80
CA THR A 11 -18.47 45.05 74.14
C THR A 11 -17.53 44.94 72.99
N SER A 12 -16.98 46.10 72.66
CA SER A 12 -15.93 46.35 71.65
C SER A 12 -14.64 45.64 71.99
N GLY A 13 -13.94 45.11 70.96
CA GLY A 13 -12.56 44.67 71.19
C GLY A 13 -11.94 44.08 69.93
N THR A 14 -11.16 44.91 69.26
CA THR A 14 -9.93 44.61 68.46
C THR A 14 -9.98 43.55 67.40
N GLY A 15 -9.71 44.01 66.23
CA GLY A 15 -9.63 43.25 64.95
C GLY A 15 -8.61 42.16 64.95
N LEU A 16 -9.01 41.05 64.27
CA LEU A 16 -8.11 40.10 63.76
C LEU A 16 -8.54 39.85 62.31
N TRP A 17 -7.74 40.33 61.36
CA TRP A 17 -7.88 40.03 59.94
C TRP A 17 -7.51 38.58 59.72
N CYS A 18 -8.49 37.71 59.58
CA CYS A 18 -8.29 36.40 59.01
C CYS A 18 -8.15 36.52 57.48
N ALA A 19 -6.94 36.60 57.02
CA ALA A 19 -6.63 36.42 55.60
C ALA A 19 -7.03 35.00 55.20
N LEU A 20 -8.13 34.88 54.44
CA LEU A 20 -8.55 33.65 53.78
C LEU A 20 -7.59 33.44 52.64
N VAL A 21 -6.54 32.62 52.82
CA VAL A 21 -5.69 32.12 51.74
C VAL A 21 -6.53 31.11 50.96
N LEU A 22 -7.12 31.55 49.86
CA LEU A 22 -7.63 30.68 48.81
C LEU A 22 -6.43 29.97 48.19
N LEU A 23 -6.13 28.78 48.69
CA LEU A 23 -5.33 27.82 47.94
C LEU A 23 -6.08 27.47 46.65
N VAL A 24 -5.77 28.19 45.55
CA VAL A 24 -6.08 27.75 44.22
C VAL A 24 -5.20 26.52 44.00
N CYS A 25 -5.73 25.35 44.31
CA CYS A 25 -5.22 24.11 43.76
C CYS A 25 -5.37 24.23 42.24
N SER A 26 -4.35 24.75 41.58
CA SER A 26 -4.13 24.50 40.16
C SER A 26 -4.01 22.97 40.01
N GLY A 27 -5.13 22.32 39.85
CA GLY A 27 -5.16 20.95 39.38
C GLY A 27 -4.43 20.99 38.03
N ALA A 28 -3.15 20.64 38.04
CA ALA A 28 -2.50 20.21 36.84
C ALA A 28 -3.40 19.07 36.32
N ALA A 29 -4.22 19.37 35.33
CA ALA A 29 -4.86 18.35 34.54
C ALA A 29 -3.68 17.52 34.01
N TRP A 30 -3.49 16.34 34.58
CA TRP A 30 -2.70 15.29 33.96
C TRP A 30 -3.47 14.97 32.68
N THR A 31 -3.13 15.71 31.59
CA THR A 31 -3.42 15.21 30.27
C THR A 31 -2.69 13.88 30.21
N THR A 32 -3.41 12.78 30.37
CA THR A 32 -3.00 11.51 29.78
C THR A 32 -2.70 11.90 28.33
N GLU A 33 -1.42 11.90 27.95
CA GLU A 33 -1.06 12.00 26.54
C GLU A 33 -1.82 10.88 25.85
N GLY A 34 -2.98 11.23 25.31
CA GLY A 34 -3.82 10.30 24.59
C GLY A 34 -3.02 9.93 23.34
N LYS A 35 -2.70 8.66 23.19
CA LYS A 35 -2.15 8.14 21.94
C LYS A 35 -2.99 8.68 20.80
N VAL A 36 -2.31 9.14 19.74
CA VAL A 36 -3.00 9.59 18.54
C VAL A 36 -3.82 8.43 18.00
N ASP A 37 -5.08 8.68 17.67
CA ASP A 37 -5.97 7.68 17.05
C ASP A 37 -5.86 7.77 15.53
N LEU A 38 -5.24 6.76 14.93
CA LEU A 38 -5.09 6.61 13.48
C LEU A 38 -6.33 6.00 12.82
N SER A 39 -7.36 5.62 13.61
CA SER A 39 -8.56 4.97 13.07
C SER A 39 -9.26 5.84 12.03
N GLY A 40 -9.63 5.23 10.92
CA GLY A 40 -10.30 5.95 9.85
C GLY A 40 -10.29 5.22 8.52
N PHE A 41 -10.87 5.87 7.53
CA PHE A 41 -10.76 5.48 6.13
C PHE A 41 -9.79 6.42 5.43
N TYR A 42 -8.93 5.86 4.61
CA TYR A 42 -7.89 6.59 3.89
C TYR A 42 -7.86 6.13 2.44
N ASP A 43 -7.63 7.09 1.55
CA ASP A 43 -7.32 6.84 0.15
C ASP A 43 -5.82 7.06 -0.06
N SER A 44 -5.12 6.02 -0.47
CA SER A 44 -3.68 6.06 -0.77
C SER A 44 -3.37 6.30 -2.25
N GLY A 45 -4.41 6.53 -3.08
CA GLY A 45 -4.24 6.87 -4.49
C GLY A 45 -3.54 8.21 -4.69
N THR A 46 -2.53 8.23 -5.54
CA THR A 46 -1.81 9.46 -5.90
C THR A 46 -1.19 9.35 -7.28
N LEU A 47 -1.16 10.46 -8.00
CA LEU A 47 -0.49 10.59 -9.30
C LEU A 47 1.01 10.84 -9.17
N THR A 48 1.54 11.00 -7.96
CA THR A 48 2.98 11.03 -7.73
C THR A 48 3.56 9.64 -7.98
N PRO A 49 4.48 9.48 -8.95
CA PRO A 49 5.02 8.17 -9.28
C PRO A 49 5.88 7.61 -8.15
N VAL A 50 5.95 6.27 -8.03
CA VAL A 50 6.82 5.62 -7.05
C VAL A 50 8.28 6.00 -7.29
N SER A 51 8.76 5.85 -8.54
CA SER A 51 10.12 6.23 -8.95
C SER A 51 10.10 7.50 -9.78
N ARG A 52 11.12 8.36 -9.61
CA ARG A 52 11.22 9.63 -10.33
C ARG A 52 11.33 9.42 -11.84
N PRO A 53 10.43 9.99 -12.63
CA PRO A 53 10.52 9.98 -14.08
C PRO A 53 11.79 10.67 -14.59
N GLN A 54 12.34 10.16 -15.69
CA GLN A 54 13.59 10.70 -16.26
C GLN A 54 13.52 12.18 -16.59
N GLN A 55 12.37 12.68 -16.98
CA GLN A 55 12.13 14.09 -17.31
C GLN A 55 12.43 15.07 -16.18
N PHE A 56 12.39 14.59 -14.92
CA PHE A 56 12.71 15.42 -13.76
C PHE A 56 14.20 15.37 -13.38
N GLY A 57 15.00 14.48 -13.99
CA GLY A 57 16.43 14.35 -13.66
C GLY A 57 16.65 14.24 -12.15
N ASP A 58 17.45 15.13 -11.57
CA ASP A 58 17.74 15.19 -10.13
C ASP A 58 16.77 16.08 -9.33
N LYS A 59 15.77 16.66 -10.00
CA LYS A 59 14.80 17.57 -9.38
C LYS A 59 13.89 16.81 -8.42
N GLN A 60 14.05 17.05 -7.11
CA GLN A 60 13.29 16.36 -6.07
C GLN A 60 11.85 16.87 -5.92
N PHE A 61 11.60 18.12 -6.24
CA PHE A 61 10.31 18.77 -6.11
C PHE A 61 9.85 19.37 -7.43
N MET A 62 8.58 19.23 -7.75
CA MET A 62 7.97 19.89 -8.91
C MET A 62 7.33 21.21 -8.49
N THR A 63 7.19 22.11 -9.45
CA THR A 63 6.40 23.33 -9.28
C THR A 63 4.90 22.99 -9.34
N ARG A 64 4.05 23.90 -8.89
CA ARG A 64 2.61 23.75 -8.99
C ARG A 64 2.14 23.58 -10.46
N GLU A 65 2.79 24.26 -11.39
CA GLU A 65 2.50 24.14 -12.82
C GLU A 65 2.82 22.74 -13.34
N GLU A 66 3.98 22.19 -12.99
CA GLU A 66 4.37 20.81 -13.35
C GLU A 66 3.39 19.79 -12.73
N ALA A 67 2.99 19.99 -11.48
CA ALA A 67 1.98 19.16 -10.81
C ALA A 67 0.64 19.17 -11.54
N ASN A 68 0.16 20.35 -11.91
CA ASN A 68 -1.08 20.52 -12.68
C ASN A 68 -1.00 19.79 -14.03
N LYS A 69 0.17 19.82 -14.69
CA LYS A 69 0.37 19.09 -15.94
C LYS A 69 0.31 17.58 -15.76
N VAL A 70 0.86 17.03 -14.66
CA VAL A 70 0.73 15.60 -14.32
C VAL A 70 -0.73 15.22 -14.17
N THR A 71 -1.49 16.01 -13.42
CA THR A 71 -2.93 15.78 -13.17
C THR A 71 -3.73 15.85 -14.47
N GLU A 72 -3.48 16.85 -15.30
CA GLU A 72 -4.19 17.02 -16.57
C GLU A 72 -3.87 15.90 -17.57
N ASN A 73 -2.63 15.47 -17.65
CA ASN A 73 -2.24 14.32 -18.49
C ASN A 73 -3.00 13.05 -18.09
N MET A 74 -3.12 12.76 -16.79
CA MET A 74 -3.87 11.61 -16.32
C MET A 74 -5.37 11.75 -16.64
N ARG A 75 -5.94 12.92 -16.40
CA ARG A 75 -7.35 13.21 -16.73
C ARG A 75 -7.64 13.01 -18.22
N SER A 76 -6.76 13.52 -19.09
CA SER A 76 -6.85 13.33 -20.53
C SER A 76 -6.71 11.88 -20.96
N LEU A 77 -5.81 11.14 -20.34
CA LEU A 77 -5.62 9.70 -20.57
C LEU A 77 -6.89 8.92 -20.20
N LEU A 78 -7.46 9.16 -19.02
CA LEU A 78 -8.69 8.51 -18.58
C LEU A 78 -9.89 8.86 -19.48
N ALA A 79 -10.02 10.12 -19.88
CA ALA A 79 -11.06 10.56 -20.80
C ALA A 79 -10.95 9.87 -22.17
N THR A 80 -9.74 9.77 -22.72
CA THR A 80 -9.47 9.06 -23.98
C THR A 80 -9.77 7.57 -23.81
N SER A 81 -9.36 6.96 -22.71
CA SER A 81 -9.58 5.55 -22.42
C SER A 81 -11.05 5.18 -22.21
N ASN A 82 -11.88 6.13 -21.80
CA ASN A 82 -13.33 5.97 -21.68
C ASN A 82 -14.10 6.34 -22.96
N SER A 83 -13.41 6.69 -24.04
CA SER A 83 -14.06 6.96 -25.32
C SER A 83 -14.73 5.72 -25.89
N LYS A 84 -15.78 5.91 -26.69
CA LYS A 84 -16.47 4.78 -27.33
C LYS A 84 -15.54 4.06 -28.31
N SER A 85 -15.55 2.73 -28.26
CA SER A 85 -14.86 1.92 -29.26
C SER A 85 -15.44 2.13 -30.66
N ASP A 86 -14.59 2.17 -31.69
CA ASP A 86 -15.03 2.18 -33.08
C ASP A 86 -15.62 0.79 -33.42
N PRO A 87 -16.93 0.71 -33.75
CA PRO A 87 -17.56 -0.56 -34.11
C PRO A 87 -17.05 -1.12 -35.44
N ASN A 88 -16.44 -0.29 -36.28
CA ASN A 88 -15.93 -0.66 -37.60
C ASN A 88 -14.42 -0.97 -37.58
N ARG A 89 -13.78 -0.95 -36.44
CA ARG A 89 -12.35 -1.32 -36.35
C ARG A 89 -12.10 -2.74 -36.84
N SER A 90 -10.93 -2.98 -37.39
CA SER A 90 -10.49 -4.33 -37.76
C SER A 90 -10.35 -5.21 -36.51
N ALA A 91 -10.51 -6.52 -36.68
CA ALA A 91 -10.23 -7.46 -35.61
C ALA A 91 -8.75 -7.33 -35.17
N PRO A 92 -8.47 -7.41 -33.85
CA PRO A 92 -7.09 -7.39 -33.39
C PRO A 92 -6.34 -8.62 -33.87
N LYS A 93 -5.02 -8.53 -33.91
CA LYS A 93 -4.15 -9.70 -34.14
C LYS A 93 -4.37 -10.77 -33.07
N LEU A 94 -4.06 -12.00 -33.40
CA LEU A 94 -4.03 -13.10 -32.42
C LEU A 94 -3.13 -12.70 -31.25
N GLY A 95 -3.64 -12.82 -30.01
CA GLY A 95 -2.96 -12.34 -28.80
C GLY A 95 -3.28 -10.88 -28.41
N GLY A 96 -4.17 -10.19 -29.14
CA GLY A 96 -4.56 -8.81 -28.88
C GLY A 96 -3.74 -7.78 -29.65
N ASP A 97 -3.99 -6.50 -29.44
CA ASP A 97 -3.28 -5.40 -30.08
C ASP A 97 -1.99 -4.98 -29.36
N GLY A 98 -1.61 -5.69 -28.29
CA GLY A 98 -0.42 -5.41 -27.48
C GLY A 98 -0.55 -4.14 -26.63
N ASN A 99 -1.72 -3.53 -26.58
CA ASN A 99 -1.98 -2.33 -25.79
C ASN A 99 -2.34 -2.73 -24.35
N ASN A 100 -1.33 -3.06 -23.57
CA ASN A 100 -1.46 -3.40 -22.15
C ASN A 100 -1.72 -2.16 -21.27
N GLY A 101 -1.89 -0.98 -21.88
CA GLY A 101 -2.16 0.27 -21.20
C GLY A 101 -3.65 0.54 -21.01
N LEU A 102 -3.94 1.70 -20.42
CA LEU A 102 -5.28 2.29 -20.27
C LEU A 102 -5.86 2.77 -21.63
N GLY A 103 -5.61 2.02 -22.71
CA GLY A 103 -5.99 2.42 -24.06
C GLY A 103 -7.47 2.19 -24.35
N ALA A 104 -8.16 3.24 -24.81
CA ALA A 104 -9.52 3.13 -25.28
C ALA A 104 -9.61 2.24 -26.51
N GLY A 105 -10.56 1.35 -26.48
CA GLY A 105 -10.96 0.58 -27.67
C GLY A 105 -10.00 -0.53 -28.10
N GLY A 106 -8.91 -0.80 -27.38
CA GLY A 106 -8.09 -1.98 -27.57
C GLY A 106 -8.83 -3.24 -27.11
N VAL A 107 -8.69 -4.34 -27.83
CA VAL A 107 -9.14 -5.65 -27.36
C VAL A 107 -8.10 -6.17 -26.38
N GLY A 108 -8.51 -6.45 -25.15
CA GLY A 108 -7.61 -6.85 -24.07
C GLY A 108 -7.06 -5.67 -23.25
N GLY A 109 -7.42 -4.42 -23.58
CA GLY A 109 -7.14 -3.25 -22.73
C GLY A 109 -8.00 -3.24 -21.47
N TYR A 110 -7.50 -2.61 -20.41
CA TYR A 110 -8.25 -2.40 -19.19
C TYR A 110 -9.40 -1.43 -19.44
N ASN A 111 -10.58 -1.73 -18.90
CA ASN A 111 -11.66 -0.74 -18.91
C ASN A 111 -11.32 0.38 -17.93
N ALA A 112 -11.05 1.57 -18.45
CA ALA A 112 -10.64 2.73 -17.65
C ALA A 112 -11.70 3.17 -16.61
N PHE A 113 -12.93 2.73 -16.74
CA PHE A 113 -13.98 2.95 -15.74
C PHE A 113 -13.62 2.39 -14.35
N TRP A 114 -12.83 1.32 -14.30
CA TRP A 114 -12.39 0.68 -13.05
C TRP A 114 -11.08 1.26 -12.51
N VAL A 115 -10.46 2.18 -13.23
CA VAL A 115 -9.14 2.72 -12.90
C VAL A 115 -9.30 3.99 -12.08
N ASP A 116 -8.75 3.98 -10.88
CA ASP A 116 -8.68 5.12 -9.97
C ASP A 116 -7.30 5.18 -9.30
N PRO A 117 -6.29 5.73 -10.00
CA PRO A 117 -4.94 5.86 -9.45
C PRO A 117 -4.81 7.02 -8.48
N GLY A 118 -5.90 7.70 -8.17
CA GLY A 118 -5.96 8.96 -7.45
C GLY A 118 -6.16 10.16 -8.37
N SER A 119 -6.56 11.29 -7.78
CA SER A 119 -6.98 12.48 -8.52
C SER A 119 -5.90 13.55 -8.64
N ASP A 120 -4.82 13.47 -7.84
CA ASP A 120 -3.79 14.50 -7.76
C ASP A 120 -2.46 13.94 -7.24
N VAL A 121 -1.41 14.74 -7.33
CA VAL A 121 -0.14 14.52 -6.64
C VAL A 121 -0.27 14.94 -5.17
N TYR A 122 0.55 14.39 -4.29
CA TYR A 122 0.55 14.79 -2.88
C TYR A 122 1.52 15.94 -2.60
N GLU A 123 1.25 16.65 -1.52
CA GLU A 123 2.05 17.76 -1.00
C GLU A 123 2.32 17.53 0.49
N ILE A 124 3.54 17.82 0.93
CA ILE A 124 3.98 17.80 2.32
C ILE A 124 4.70 19.12 2.59
N ASP A 125 4.24 19.89 3.57
CA ASP A 125 4.84 21.16 3.98
C ASP A 125 5.07 22.14 2.80
N GLY A 126 4.09 22.26 1.92
CA GLY A 126 4.14 23.12 0.75
C GLY A 126 5.05 22.61 -0.38
N LYS A 127 5.58 21.41 -0.28
CA LYS A 127 6.48 20.80 -1.28
C LYS A 127 5.81 19.63 -1.97
N ILE A 128 5.87 19.60 -3.29
CA ILE A 128 5.31 18.55 -4.15
C ILE A 128 6.47 17.71 -4.67
N ARG A 129 6.56 16.46 -4.23
CA ARG A 129 7.64 15.55 -4.68
C ARG A 129 7.44 15.07 -6.10
N THR A 130 8.57 14.83 -6.79
CA THR A 130 8.61 14.22 -8.13
C THR A 130 8.51 12.70 -8.09
N SER A 131 8.63 12.09 -6.90
CA SER A 131 8.53 10.65 -6.66
C SER A 131 8.19 10.37 -5.20
N ILE A 132 7.57 9.22 -4.93
CA ILE A 132 7.39 8.68 -3.59
C ILE A 132 8.74 8.35 -2.96
N ILE A 133 9.63 7.70 -3.71
CA ILE A 133 11.01 7.43 -3.27
C ILE A 133 11.76 8.76 -3.17
N TYR A 134 12.32 9.01 -1.98
CA TYR A 134 13.14 10.20 -1.72
C TYR A 134 14.60 9.85 -1.37
N ASP A 135 14.84 8.63 -0.94
CA ASP A 135 16.17 8.09 -0.68
C ASP A 135 16.29 6.72 -1.39
N PRO A 136 17.27 6.56 -2.29
CA PRO A 136 18.35 7.49 -2.66
C PRO A 136 17.85 8.81 -3.26
N PRO A 137 18.67 9.90 -3.21
CA PRO A 137 18.27 11.25 -3.65
C PRO A 137 17.86 11.35 -5.13
N ASN A 138 18.27 10.39 -5.97
CA ASN A 138 17.81 10.28 -7.37
C ASN A 138 16.34 9.92 -7.48
N GLY A 139 15.67 9.55 -6.37
CA GLY A 139 14.24 9.21 -6.31
C GLY A 139 13.88 7.90 -7.00
N ARG A 140 14.81 6.96 -7.11
CA ARG A 140 14.62 5.66 -7.77
C ARG A 140 15.08 4.54 -6.87
N GLN A 141 14.46 3.37 -7.03
CA GLN A 141 14.95 2.17 -6.36
C GLN A 141 16.41 1.90 -6.73
N PRO A 142 17.25 1.45 -5.79
CA PRO A 142 18.59 0.95 -6.10
C PRO A 142 18.53 -0.20 -7.12
N GLN A 143 19.67 -0.49 -7.73
CA GLN A 143 19.76 -1.61 -8.67
C GLN A 143 19.42 -2.92 -7.96
N MET A 144 18.68 -3.77 -8.66
CA MET A 144 18.43 -5.13 -8.18
C MET A 144 19.67 -6.00 -8.39
N THR A 145 19.92 -6.87 -7.43
CA THR A 145 20.91 -7.94 -7.56
C THR A 145 20.46 -8.95 -8.63
N ALA A 146 21.39 -9.78 -9.13
CA ALA A 146 21.04 -10.86 -10.04
C ALA A 146 20.00 -11.84 -9.44
N LYS A 147 20.11 -12.11 -8.12
CA LYS A 147 19.15 -12.93 -7.38
C LYS A 147 17.75 -12.28 -7.37
N GLY A 148 17.66 -10.97 -7.06
CA GLY A 148 16.42 -10.20 -7.05
C GLY A 148 15.76 -10.16 -8.44
N MET A 149 16.53 -9.87 -9.49
CA MET A 149 16.04 -9.91 -10.87
C MET A 149 15.49 -11.30 -11.25
N GLY A 150 16.21 -12.37 -10.89
CA GLY A 150 15.77 -13.73 -11.15
C GLY A 150 14.48 -14.10 -10.42
N LYS A 151 14.29 -13.65 -9.18
CA LYS A 151 13.05 -13.82 -8.41
C LYS A 151 11.90 -13.04 -9.04
N MET A 152 12.12 -11.77 -9.37
CA MET A 152 11.10 -10.97 -10.04
C MET A 152 10.66 -11.59 -11.35
N ALA A 153 11.61 -12.05 -12.16
CA ALA A 153 11.30 -12.72 -13.43
C ALA A 153 10.47 -14.00 -13.25
N ARG A 154 10.74 -14.79 -12.21
CA ARG A 154 9.93 -15.98 -11.90
C ARG A 154 8.53 -15.63 -11.41
N ASN A 155 8.42 -14.67 -10.50
CA ASN A 155 7.14 -14.27 -9.92
C ASN A 155 6.17 -13.66 -10.95
N PHE A 156 6.70 -13.17 -12.07
CA PHE A 156 5.92 -12.57 -13.14
C PHE A 156 6.07 -13.30 -14.49
N ALA A 157 6.55 -14.54 -14.47
CA ALA A 157 6.82 -15.30 -15.70
C ALA A 157 5.56 -15.46 -16.55
N SER A 158 4.39 -15.68 -15.94
CA SER A 158 3.10 -15.78 -16.62
C SER A 158 2.69 -14.47 -17.29
N PHE A 159 2.86 -13.33 -16.61
CA PHE A 159 2.56 -12.01 -17.16
C PHE A 159 3.55 -11.56 -18.24
N ALA A 160 4.81 -11.90 -18.08
CA ALA A 160 5.87 -11.52 -19.02
C ALA A 160 5.92 -12.42 -20.26
N TYR A 161 5.17 -13.52 -20.26
CA TYR A 161 5.19 -14.46 -21.37
C TYR A 161 4.53 -13.85 -22.61
N ASN A 162 5.27 -13.81 -23.70
CA ASN A 162 4.72 -13.38 -24.98
C ASN A 162 3.92 -14.53 -25.61
N ASN A 163 2.59 -14.39 -25.61
CA ASN A 163 1.70 -15.38 -26.19
C ASN A 163 1.78 -15.36 -27.72
N ASP A 164 2.58 -16.28 -28.29
CA ASP A 164 2.72 -16.50 -29.72
C ASP A 164 1.77 -17.57 -30.26
N GLY A 165 0.85 -18.07 -29.42
CA GLY A 165 -0.09 -19.13 -29.76
C GLY A 165 0.53 -20.54 -29.74
N THR A 166 1.74 -20.70 -29.18
CA THR A 166 2.43 -21.98 -29.04
C THR A 166 2.91 -22.22 -27.61
N ALA A 167 3.21 -23.48 -27.26
CA ALA A 167 3.81 -23.84 -25.99
C ALA A 167 5.35 -23.76 -26.04
N SER A 168 5.90 -22.65 -26.55
CA SER A 168 7.36 -22.51 -26.74
C SER A 168 8.17 -22.59 -25.44
N TRP A 169 7.52 -22.42 -24.23
CA TRP A 169 8.16 -22.67 -22.93
C TRP A 169 8.63 -24.11 -22.74
N LEU A 170 8.04 -25.09 -23.43
CA LEU A 170 8.47 -26.50 -23.38
C LEU A 170 9.90 -26.74 -23.89
N SER A 171 10.42 -25.84 -24.73
CA SER A 171 11.80 -25.90 -25.23
C SER A 171 12.85 -25.43 -24.21
N LYS A 172 12.43 -24.86 -23.05
CA LYS A 172 13.32 -24.31 -22.01
C LYS A 172 13.42 -25.28 -20.82
N GLN A 173 14.62 -25.37 -20.25
CA GLN A 173 14.82 -26.14 -19.03
C GLN A 173 14.19 -25.45 -17.84
N GLY A 174 13.80 -26.23 -16.82
CA GLY A 174 13.21 -25.77 -15.58
C GLY A 174 11.69 -25.62 -15.62
N ALA A 175 11.11 -25.08 -14.56
CA ALA A 175 9.67 -24.87 -14.43
C ALA A 175 9.16 -23.89 -15.49
N GLY A 176 8.07 -24.23 -16.14
CA GLY A 176 7.38 -23.39 -17.10
C GLY A 176 6.47 -22.38 -16.41
N PRO A 177 6.10 -21.30 -17.11
CA PRO A 177 5.26 -20.23 -16.54
C PRO A 177 3.82 -20.68 -16.21
N PHE A 178 3.38 -21.83 -16.72
CA PHE A 178 2.03 -22.34 -16.60
C PHE A 178 1.96 -23.79 -16.11
N ASP A 179 3.00 -24.32 -15.46
CA ASP A 179 3.03 -25.71 -15.00
C ASP A 179 1.97 -26.00 -13.94
N GLY A 180 1.68 -25.04 -13.08
CA GLY A 180 0.64 -25.14 -12.06
C GLY A 180 0.24 -23.78 -11.52
N PRO A 181 -0.71 -23.74 -10.56
CA PRO A 181 -1.11 -22.49 -9.91
C PRO A 181 0.06 -21.77 -9.24
N GLU A 182 1.05 -22.51 -8.73
CA GLU A 182 2.21 -21.99 -7.99
C GLU A 182 3.14 -21.17 -8.85
N THR A 183 3.13 -21.38 -10.18
CA THR A 183 3.94 -20.59 -11.13
C THR A 183 3.29 -19.26 -11.52
N LEU A 184 2.01 -19.07 -11.19
CA LEU A 184 1.30 -17.81 -11.40
C LEU A 184 1.63 -16.81 -10.29
N ALA A 185 1.54 -15.50 -10.62
CA ALA A 185 1.76 -14.44 -9.64
C ALA A 185 0.73 -14.48 -8.50
N LEU A 186 1.10 -13.97 -7.33
CA LEU A 186 0.22 -13.97 -6.13
C LEU A 186 -1.13 -13.30 -6.41
N ALA A 187 -1.14 -12.23 -7.20
CA ALA A 187 -2.36 -11.52 -7.56
C ALA A 187 -3.27 -12.33 -8.50
N GLU A 188 -2.71 -13.11 -9.45
CA GLU A 188 -3.48 -14.03 -10.28
C GLU A 188 -4.14 -15.15 -9.46
N ARG A 189 -3.51 -15.51 -8.34
CA ARG A 189 -3.97 -16.54 -7.41
C ARG A 189 -4.90 -15.99 -6.33
N CYS A 190 -5.19 -14.71 -6.31
CA CYS A 190 -5.95 -14.03 -5.26
C CYS A 190 -5.34 -14.19 -3.84
N LEU A 191 -4.03 -14.37 -3.74
CA LEU A 191 -3.34 -14.51 -2.46
C LEU A 191 -2.86 -13.18 -1.91
N LEU A 192 -2.56 -12.22 -2.79
CA LEU A 192 -2.12 -10.88 -2.43
C LEU A 192 -2.34 -9.91 -3.60
N GLY A 193 -2.91 -8.75 -3.34
CA GLY A 193 -3.08 -7.71 -4.37
C GLY A 193 -1.75 -7.07 -4.77
N PHE A 194 -1.71 -6.46 -5.96
CA PHE A 194 -0.50 -5.80 -6.50
C PHE A 194 0.03 -4.64 -5.63
N SER A 195 -0.84 -3.99 -4.85
CA SER A 195 -0.49 -2.87 -3.96
C SER A 195 -0.76 -3.18 -2.50
N ALA A 196 -1.02 -4.44 -2.16
CA ALA A 196 -1.51 -4.85 -0.85
C ALA A 196 -0.39 -5.05 0.18
N GLY A 197 0.84 -5.33 -0.24
CA GLY A 197 1.92 -5.64 0.69
C GLY A 197 2.44 -4.42 1.45
N PRO A 198 3.13 -4.61 2.59
CA PRO A 198 4.06 -3.62 3.07
C PRO A 198 5.36 -3.65 2.22
N PRO A 199 5.92 -2.47 1.84
CA PRO A 199 5.33 -1.17 1.99
C PRO A 199 4.06 -1.06 1.14
N SER A 200 3.07 -0.31 1.67
CA SER A 200 1.85 -0.04 0.93
C SER A 200 2.14 1.00 -0.13
N LEU A 201 2.05 0.63 -1.40
CA LEU A 201 2.28 1.53 -2.53
C LEU A 201 0.95 1.82 -3.25
N PRO A 202 0.80 2.99 -3.90
CA PRO A 202 -0.41 3.28 -4.66
C PRO A 202 -0.53 2.35 -5.86
N GLY A 203 -1.75 1.91 -6.14
CA GLY A 203 -2.10 1.08 -7.29
C GLY A 203 -2.95 1.83 -8.31
N LEU A 204 -3.29 1.14 -9.40
CA LEU A 204 -4.18 1.68 -10.43
C LEU A 204 -5.64 1.76 -9.98
N TYR A 205 -6.02 1.07 -8.91
CA TYR A 205 -7.38 0.99 -8.35
C TYR A 205 -7.36 0.35 -6.97
N ASN A 206 -8.48 0.39 -6.24
CA ASN A 206 -8.67 -0.17 -4.90
C ASN A 206 -7.62 0.34 -3.90
N ASN A 207 -7.44 1.66 -3.89
CA ASN A 207 -6.46 2.34 -3.04
C ASN A 207 -6.99 2.62 -1.63
N PHE A 208 -8.26 2.30 -1.34
CA PHE A 208 -8.86 2.55 -0.03
C PHE A 208 -8.33 1.59 1.03
N LYS A 209 -8.14 2.14 2.21
CA LYS A 209 -7.68 1.43 3.40
C LYS A 209 -8.52 1.84 4.59
N ARG A 210 -8.76 0.90 5.48
CA ARG A 210 -9.37 1.17 6.77
C ARG A 210 -8.37 0.84 7.87
N ILE A 211 -8.06 1.80 8.72
CA ILE A 211 -7.28 1.59 9.93
C ILE A 211 -8.24 1.46 11.12
N ILE A 212 -8.01 0.46 11.95
CA ILE A 212 -8.69 0.26 13.23
C ILE A 212 -7.61 0.10 14.28
N GLN A 213 -7.64 0.96 15.29
CA GLN A 213 -6.68 0.98 16.39
C GLN A 213 -7.35 0.54 17.68
N THR A 214 -6.67 -0.31 18.42
CA THR A 214 -7.00 -0.72 19.79
C THR A 214 -5.79 -0.51 20.70
N ASP A 215 -5.90 -0.85 21.96
CA ASP A 215 -4.78 -0.74 22.92
C ASP A 215 -3.61 -1.67 22.62
N ASP A 216 -3.87 -2.78 21.95
CA ASP A 216 -2.91 -3.86 21.73
C ASP A 216 -2.55 -4.09 20.26
N HIS A 217 -3.37 -3.59 19.33
CA HIS A 217 -3.22 -3.86 17.92
C HIS A 217 -3.64 -2.66 17.07
N VAL A 218 -3.01 -2.55 15.90
CA VAL A 218 -3.52 -1.74 14.78
C VAL A 218 -3.76 -2.68 13.61
N MET A 219 -4.99 -2.66 13.07
CA MET A 219 -5.34 -3.40 11.85
C MET A 219 -5.40 -2.43 10.68
N ILE A 220 -4.76 -2.78 9.57
CA ILE A 220 -4.90 -2.10 8.29
C ILE A 220 -5.60 -3.05 7.33
N LEU A 221 -6.88 -2.78 7.05
CA LEU A 221 -7.66 -3.50 6.03
C LEU A 221 -7.43 -2.81 4.69
N LEU A 222 -7.00 -3.59 3.72
CA LEU A 222 -6.75 -3.17 2.34
C LEU A 222 -7.95 -3.54 1.49
N GLU A 223 -8.44 -2.63 0.65
CA GLU A 223 -9.57 -2.90 -0.23
C GLU A 223 -9.24 -3.98 -1.25
N MET A 224 -8.06 -3.90 -1.87
CA MET A 224 -7.62 -4.91 -2.84
C MET A 224 -7.42 -6.26 -2.15
N VAL A 225 -8.13 -7.28 -2.62
CA VAL A 225 -8.11 -8.67 -2.11
C VAL A 225 -8.56 -8.78 -0.64
N HIS A 226 -9.15 -7.72 -0.06
CA HIS A 226 -9.60 -7.62 1.34
C HIS A 226 -8.58 -8.11 2.38
N ASP A 227 -7.29 -7.92 2.10
CA ASP A 227 -6.22 -8.31 3.02
C ASP A 227 -6.27 -7.50 4.31
N ALA A 228 -6.10 -8.17 5.44
CA ALA A 228 -6.03 -7.54 6.75
C ALA A 228 -4.64 -7.75 7.36
N ARG A 229 -3.89 -6.68 7.53
CA ARG A 229 -2.60 -6.66 8.19
C ARG A 229 -2.77 -6.30 9.65
N ILE A 230 -2.31 -7.16 10.55
CA ILE A 230 -2.35 -6.94 12.00
C ILE A 230 -0.97 -6.53 12.49
N ILE A 231 -0.88 -5.38 13.11
CA ILE A 231 0.31 -4.84 13.76
C ILE A 231 0.13 -5.03 15.27
N LYS A 232 1.01 -5.80 15.91
CA LYS A 232 0.98 -6.07 17.35
C LYS A 232 1.70 -4.95 18.08
N LEU A 233 1.02 -4.26 19.00
CA LEU A 233 1.63 -3.22 19.86
C LEU A 233 2.22 -3.80 21.16
N LYS A 234 1.81 -5.02 21.52
CA LYS A 234 2.30 -5.78 22.68
C LYS A 234 2.61 -7.20 22.24
N PRO A 235 3.74 -7.41 21.52
CA PRO A 235 4.10 -8.75 21.08
C PRO A 235 4.47 -9.64 22.27
N ASP A 236 4.06 -10.91 22.23
CA ASP A 236 4.54 -11.93 23.14
C ASP A 236 5.87 -12.49 22.61
N PRO A 237 6.99 -12.31 23.32
CA PRO A 237 8.29 -12.84 22.89
C PRO A 237 8.34 -14.36 22.76
N SER A 238 7.43 -15.08 23.42
CA SER A 238 7.35 -16.54 23.37
C SER A 238 6.54 -17.05 22.17
N GLU A 239 5.84 -16.15 21.45
CA GLU A 239 5.02 -16.53 20.31
C GLU A 239 5.87 -16.89 19.10
N THR A 240 5.76 -18.15 18.65
CA THR A 240 6.36 -18.59 17.40
C THR A 240 5.44 -18.18 16.23
N THR A 241 5.92 -17.33 15.34
CA THR A 241 5.14 -16.89 14.17
C THR A 241 5.61 -17.62 12.92
N SER A 242 4.65 -18.17 12.18
CA SER A 242 4.92 -18.71 10.84
C SER A 242 5.12 -17.57 9.83
N PRO A 243 5.89 -17.77 8.75
CA PRO A 243 5.99 -16.79 7.67
C PRO A 243 4.65 -16.50 7.01
N HIS A 244 4.36 -15.22 6.77
CA HIS A 244 3.12 -14.75 6.14
C HIS A 244 3.40 -13.96 4.85
N TRP A 245 2.39 -13.84 3.97
CA TRP A 245 2.51 -13.05 2.75
C TRP A 245 2.73 -11.55 3.03
N LEU A 246 2.12 -11.03 4.10
CA LEU A 246 2.27 -9.64 4.56
C LEU A 246 3.35 -9.48 5.64
N GLY A 247 4.11 -10.54 5.92
CA GLY A 247 5.06 -10.57 7.03
C GLY A 247 4.40 -10.54 8.41
N ASN A 248 5.21 -10.47 9.45
CA ASN A 248 4.80 -10.28 10.84
C ASN A 248 5.17 -8.87 11.27
N SER A 249 4.17 -8.09 11.68
CA SER A 249 4.32 -6.67 12.00
C SER A 249 4.22 -6.44 13.50
N VAL A 250 5.22 -5.75 14.05
CA VAL A 250 5.26 -5.27 15.43
C VAL A 250 5.40 -3.76 15.43
N GLY A 251 4.60 -3.07 16.23
CA GLY A 251 4.58 -1.61 16.30
C GLY A 251 4.81 -1.08 17.70
N HIS A 252 5.35 0.11 17.78
CA HIS A 252 5.45 0.90 19.00
C HIS A 252 5.23 2.38 18.71
N TRP A 253 4.93 3.15 19.74
CA TRP A 253 4.70 4.58 19.59
C TRP A 253 5.94 5.39 19.94
N GLU A 254 6.33 6.29 19.05
CA GLU A 254 7.33 7.34 19.28
C GLU A 254 6.62 8.70 19.23
N GLY A 255 6.24 9.21 20.41
CA GLY A 255 5.37 10.38 20.49
C GLY A 255 4.03 10.13 19.80
N ASN A 256 3.76 10.89 18.75
CA ASN A 256 2.53 10.79 17.95
C ASN A 256 2.70 9.95 16.67
N THR A 257 3.81 9.27 16.51
CA THR A 257 4.11 8.43 15.34
C THR A 257 4.07 6.96 15.72
N LEU A 258 3.30 6.17 15.01
CA LEU A 258 3.37 4.72 15.09
C LEU A 258 4.53 4.24 14.21
N VAL A 259 5.51 3.59 14.81
CA VAL A 259 6.64 2.94 14.13
C VAL A 259 6.37 1.46 14.05
N VAL A 260 6.51 0.87 12.88
CA VAL A 260 6.21 -0.54 12.61
C VAL A 260 7.39 -1.22 11.94
N GLU A 261 7.84 -2.31 12.52
CA GLU A 261 8.81 -3.21 11.91
C GLU A 261 8.10 -4.45 11.39
N THR A 262 8.44 -4.85 10.16
CA THR A 262 7.85 -6.02 9.52
C THR A 262 8.94 -6.88 8.89
N ASN A 263 8.91 -8.15 9.25
CA ASN A 263 9.81 -9.18 8.75
C ASN A 263 9.07 -10.54 8.65
N ASN A 264 9.80 -11.64 8.54
CA ASN A 264 9.24 -12.99 8.47
C ASN A 264 8.20 -13.17 7.36
N PHE A 265 8.54 -12.70 6.19
CA PHE A 265 7.75 -12.89 4.99
C PHE A 265 7.90 -14.31 4.44
N LYS A 266 6.95 -14.75 3.63
CA LYS A 266 7.11 -15.93 2.77
C LYS A 266 8.12 -15.66 1.65
N THR A 267 8.46 -16.70 0.89
CA THR A 267 9.42 -16.66 -0.22
C THR A 267 9.05 -15.72 -1.37
N SER A 268 7.82 -15.19 -1.38
CA SER A 268 7.36 -14.12 -2.26
C SER A 268 6.58 -13.10 -1.44
N THR A 269 6.67 -11.84 -1.80
CA THR A 269 5.96 -10.73 -1.14
C THR A 269 5.20 -9.89 -2.17
N GLY A 270 4.39 -8.94 -1.70
CA GLY A 270 3.75 -7.95 -2.57
C GLY A 270 4.75 -6.96 -3.18
N LEU A 271 5.94 -6.85 -2.64
CA LEU A 271 7.01 -6.03 -3.20
C LEU A 271 7.83 -6.85 -4.19
N TYR A 272 7.90 -6.40 -5.42
CA TYR A 272 8.52 -7.11 -6.53
C TYR A 272 9.95 -7.54 -6.23
N GLY A 273 10.18 -8.84 -6.25
CA GLY A 273 11.47 -9.48 -5.97
C GLY A 273 11.78 -9.71 -4.50
N GLY A 274 11.05 -9.07 -3.57
CA GLY A 274 11.22 -9.28 -2.13
C GLY A 274 10.86 -10.70 -1.70
N ASP A 275 11.47 -11.16 -0.61
CA ASP A 275 11.29 -12.50 -0.08
C ASP A 275 11.39 -12.56 1.47
N GLU A 276 11.74 -13.72 1.99
CA GLU A 276 11.92 -13.97 3.42
C GLU A 276 12.98 -13.08 4.10
N ASN A 277 13.87 -12.44 3.32
CA ASN A 277 14.92 -11.58 3.86
C ASN A 277 14.47 -10.11 3.92
N LEU A 278 13.27 -9.79 3.42
CA LEU A 278 12.75 -8.44 3.44
C LEU A 278 12.53 -7.96 4.87
N HIS A 279 13.10 -6.81 5.20
CA HIS A 279 12.85 -6.08 6.42
C HIS A 279 12.30 -4.69 6.08
N LEU A 280 11.23 -4.31 6.74
CA LEU A 280 10.58 -3.01 6.54
C LEU A 280 10.48 -2.27 7.86
N THR A 281 10.75 -0.97 7.81
CA THR A 281 10.39 -0.04 8.88
C THR A 281 9.43 0.99 8.30
N GLU A 282 8.33 1.22 8.97
CA GLU A 282 7.27 2.10 8.52
C GLU A 282 6.86 3.08 9.61
N TRP A 283 6.49 4.29 9.24
CA TRP A 283 6.05 5.36 10.15
C TRP A 283 4.70 5.88 9.70
N PHE A 284 3.77 5.94 10.63
CA PHE A 284 2.42 6.45 10.43
C PHE A 284 2.17 7.61 11.37
N SER A 285 1.92 8.80 10.85
CA SER A 285 1.63 10.00 11.64
C SER A 285 0.51 10.82 11.00
N LEU A 286 -0.34 11.45 11.84
CA LEU A 286 -1.35 12.35 11.32
C LEU A 286 -0.74 13.73 11.04
N LEU A 287 -1.14 14.31 9.91
CA LEU A 287 -0.93 15.71 9.59
C LEU A 287 -2.03 16.58 10.25
N GLU A 288 -1.82 17.88 10.31
CA GLU A 288 -2.77 18.82 10.93
C GLU A 288 -4.16 18.81 10.27
N ASP A 289 -4.23 18.50 8.98
CA ASP A 289 -5.46 18.38 8.21
C ASP A 289 -6.18 17.03 8.40
N GLY A 290 -5.62 16.14 9.22
CA GLY A 290 -6.14 14.81 9.50
C GLY A 290 -5.81 13.75 8.43
N ASN A 291 -5.06 14.11 7.39
CA ASN A 291 -4.47 13.14 6.49
C ASN A 291 -3.36 12.35 7.20
N LEU A 292 -3.00 11.19 6.67
CA LEU A 292 -1.97 10.35 7.24
C LEU A 292 -0.70 10.44 6.38
N LEU A 293 0.39 10.88 7.01
CA LEU A 293 1.72 10.78 6.42
C LEU A 293 2.26 9.36 6.65
N TYR A 294 2.50 8.67 5.57
CA TYR A 294 3.09 7.34 5.55
C TYR A 294 4.50 7.40 5.01
N ARG A 295 5.45 6.87 5.79
CA ARG A 295 6.85 6.73 5.42
C ARG A 295 7.27 5.28 5.55
N PHE A 296 8.25 4.88 4.77
CA PHE A 296 8.79 3.53 4.85
C PHE A 296 10.25 3.47 4.42
N THR A 297 10.97 2.48 4.95
CA THR A 297 12.30 2.08 4.51
C THR A 297 12.29 0.59 4.20
N VAL A 298 12.84 0.22 3.06
CA VAL A 298 13.00 -1.13 2.57
C VAL A 298 14.44 -1.54 2.71
N ASP A 299 14.68 -2.66 3.37
CA ASP A 299 15.99 -3.30 3.51
C ASP A 299 15.89 -4.78 3.11
N ASP A 300 16.49 -5.13 1.97
CA ASP A 300 16.68 -6.51 1.53
C ASP A 300 17.95 -6.58 0.67
N PRO A 301 19.11 -6.81 1.27
CA PRO A 301 20.39 -6.84 0.56
C PRO A 301 20.51 -8.03 -0.40
N THR A 302 19.61 -8.99 -0.34
CA THR A 302 19.56 -10.09 -1.33
C THR A 302 18.87 -9.68 -2.62
N VAL A 303 18.07 -8.60 -2.59
CA VAL A 303 17.28 -8.10 -3.71
C VAL A 303 17.80 -6.78 -4.26
N TRP A 304 18.14 -5.82 -3.40
CA TRP A 304 18.65 -4.51 -3.81
C TRP A 304 20.08 -4.28 -3.33
N THR A 305 20.82 -3.49 -4.07
CA THR A 305 22.22 -3.16 -3.75
C THR A 305 22.34 -2.19 -2.57
N ASP A 306 21.26 -1.55 -2.16
CA ASP A 306 21.21 -0.59 -1.06
C ASP A 306 19.78 -0.53 -0.50
N THR A 307 19.62 0.04 0.70
CA THR A 307 18.30 0.39 1.26
C THR A 307 17.66 1.54 0.50
N TRP A 308 16.34 1.64 0.57
CA TRP A 308 15.64 2.78 -0.03
C TRP A 308 14.40 3.16 0.77
N SER A 309 14.06 4.44 0.69
CA SER A 309 12.95 5.00 1.49
C SER A 309 12.00 5.81 0.64
N GLY A 310 10.75 5.80 1.06
CA GLY A 310 9.69 6.57 0.43
C GLY A 310 8.75 7.20 1.44
N GLU A 311 8.03 8.23 0.98
CA GLU A 311 6.96 8.85 1.74
C GLU A 311 5.85 9.36 0.84
N TYR A 312 4.61 9.31 1.32
CA TYR A 312 3.48 9.96 0.67
C TYR A 312 2.29 10.07 1.61
N VAL A 313 1.30 10.83 1.19
CA VAL A 313 0.12 11.13 2.00
C VAL A 313 -1.04 10.21 1.63
N TRP A 314 -1.66 9.58 2.63
CA TRP A 314 -2.95 8.91 2.50
C TRP A 314 -4.03 9.91 2.90
N LYS A 315 -4.88 10.26 1.95
CA LYS A 315 -5.95 11.25 2.18
C LYS A 315 -7.05 10.66 3.04
N LYS A 316 -7.42 11.36 4.11
CA LYS A 316 -8.57 10.99 4.92
C LYS A 316 -9.82 11.00 4.04
N SER A 317 -10.62 9.95 4.12
CA SER A 317 -11.78 9.76 3.28
C SER A 317 -13.03 9.46 4.11
N SER A 318 -14.20 9.87 3.61
CA SER A 318 -15.50 9.41 4.07
C SER A 318 -16.01 8.20 3.26
N GLY A 319 -15.23 7.74 2.28
CA GLY A 319 -15.52 6.58 1.46
C GLY A 319 -15.60 5.29 2.28
N LYS A 320 -16.04 4.23 1.63
CA LYS A 320 -16.13 2.89 2.22
C LYS A 320 -15.18 1.97 1.47
N VAL A 321 -14.65 0.98 2.18
CA VAL A 321 -14.01 -0.17 1.55
C VAL A 321 -15.11 -1.07 1.02
N TYR A 322 -15.06 -1.37 -0.27
CA TYR A 322 -16.01 -2.26 -0.91
C TYR A 322 -15.47 -3.69 -0.95
N GLU A 323 -16.37 -4.65 -1.16
CA GLU A 323 -15.99 -6.03 -1.36
C GLU A 323 -15.13 -6.19 -2.61
N TYR A 324 -14.07 -6.97 -2.49
CA TYR A 324 -13.22 -7.41 -3.60
C TYR A 324 -13.30 -8.93 -3.70
N ALA A 325 -14.27 -9.43 -4.47
CA ALA A 325 -14.58 -10.85 -4.63
C ALA A 325 -13.61 -11.51 -5.64
N CYS A 326 -12.32 -11.59 -5.28
CA CYS A 326 -11.27 -12.08 -6.18
C CYS A 326 -11.45 -13.56 -6.52
N HIS A 327 -11.67 -14.41 -5.53
CA HIS A 327 -11.78 -15.85 -5.72
C HIS A 327 -13.03 -16.23 -6.52
N GLU A 328 -14.16 -15.62 -6.22
CA GLU A 328 -15.46 -15.90 -6.85
C GLU A 328 -15.47 -15.55 -8.33
N GLY A 329 -14.73 -14.51 -8.72
CA GLY A 329 -14.59 -14.07 -10.12
C GLY A 329 -13.38 -14.59 -10.85
N ASN A 330 -12.52 -15.41 -10.23
CA ASN A 330 -11.25 -15.84 -10.80
C ASN A 330 -11.40 -17.00 -11.79
N TYR A 331 -12.17 -16.78 -12.85
CA TYR A 331 -12.24 -17.73 -13.97
C TYR A 331 -10.95 -17.74 -14.81
N ALA A 332 -10.16 -16.68 -14.74
CA ALA A 332 -8.93 -16.53 -15.52
C ALA A 332 -7.91 -17.61 -15.20
N MET A 333 -7.66 -17.89 -13.92
CA MET A 333 -6.65 -18.87 -13.50
C MET A 333 -6.90 -20.26 -14.11
N GLY A 334 -8.13 -20.78 -13.99
CA GLY A 334 -8.49 -22.08 -14.58
C GLY A 334 -8.39 -22.10 -16.10
N ASN A 335 -8.75 -20.99 -16.76
CA ASN A 335 -8.69 -20.88 -18.22
C ASN A 335 -7.25 -20.74 -18.73
N ILE A 336 -6.38 -20.01 -18.02
CA ILE A 336 -4.94 -19.89 -18.34
C ILE A 336 -4.29 -21.28 -18.32
N LEU A 337 -4.48 -22.04 -17.22
CA LEU A 337 -3.89 -23.37 -17.08
C LEU A 337 -4.46 -24.38 -18.08
N ARG A 338 -5.77 -24.32 -18.37
CA ARG A 338 -6.40 -25.16 -19.40
C ARG A 338 -5.85 -24.81 -20.79
N GLY A 339 -5.75 -23.51 -21.11
CA GLY A 339 -5.20 -23.05 -22.37
C GLY A 339 -3.75 -23.53 -22.57
N ALA A 340 -2.95 -23.47 -21.52
CA ALA A 340 -1.59 -23.99 -21.53
C ALA A 340 -1.56 -25.49 -21.87
N ARG A 341 -2.40 -26.33 -21.23
CA ARG A 341 -2.49 -27.77 -21.52
C ARG A 341 -2.89 -28.05 -22.98
N ILE A 342 -3.76 -27.25 -23.57
CA ILE A 342 -4.15 -27.39 -24.98
C ILE A 342 -2.93 -27.07 -25.87
N LEU A 343 -2.28 -25.94 -25.68
CA LEU A 343 -1.10 -25.54 -26.43
C LEU A 343 0.04 -26.57 -26.32
N GLU A 344 0.24 -27.13 -25.12
CA GLU A 344 1.25 -28.20 -24.91
C GLU A 344 0.92 -29.48 -25.67
N SER A 345 -0.35 -29.87 -25.76
CA SER A 345 -0.77 -31.05 -26.52
C SER A 345 -0.59 -30.88 -28.03
N GLU A 346 -0.61 -29.65 -28.52
CA GLU A 346 -0.44 -29.29 -29.94
C GLU A 346 1.01 -28.95 -30.30
N TYR A 347 1.91 -28.87 -29.32
CA TYR A 347 3.29 -28.45 -29.53
C TYR A 347 4.13 -29.52 -30.24
N VAL A 348 4.70 -29.16 -31.37
CA VAL A 348 5.53 -30.05 -32.21
C VAL A 348 7.03 -29.72 -32.16
N GLY A 349 7.43 -28.74 -31.31
CA GLY A 349 8.83 -28.33 -31.16
C GLY A 349 9.62 -29.23 -30.20
N PRO A 350 10.92 -28.92 -29.99
CA PRO A 350 11.75 -29.66 -29.04
C PRO A 350 11.25 -29.45 -27.62
N VAL A 351 11.18 -30.57 -26.87
CA VAL A 351 10.84 -30.53 -25.43
C VAL A 351 12.12 -30.70 -24.61
N ALA A 352 12.46 -29.73 -23.78
CA ALA A 352 13.61 -29.83 -22.87
C ALA A 352 13.33 -30.85 -21.76
N ALA A 353 14.37 -31.57 -21.32
CA ALA A 353 14.26 -32.40 -20.13
C ALA A 353 13.94 -31.53 -18.91
N ARG A 354 12.83 -31.82 -18.24
CA ARG A 354 12.45 -31.20 -16.97
C ARG A 354 12.88 -32.11 -15.82
N ALA A 355 13.46 -31.54 -14.77
CA ALA A 355 13.72 -32.29 -13.55
C ALA A 355 12.36 -32.73 -12.98
N GLU A 356 12.19 -34.00 -12.74
CA GLU A 356 11.10 -34.52 -11.93
C GLU A 356 11.32 -33.95 -10.48
N GLU A 357 10.38 -33.18 -10.00
CA GLU A 357 10.38 -32.68 -8.60
C GLU A 357 9.98 -33.78 -7.62
#